data_5ec4e1b6cba8b42007e3355934d48ea3
#
_entry.id   5ec4e1b6cba8b42007e3355934d48ea3
#
_cell.length_a   1.000
_cell.length_b   1.000
_cell.length_c   1.000
_cell.angle_alpha   90.00
_cell.angle_beta   90.00
_cell.angle_gamma   90.00
#
_symmetry.space_group_name_H-M   'P 1'
#
loop_
_entity.id
_entity.type
_entity.pdbx_description
1 polymer ?
#
loop_
_entity_poly.entity_id
_entity_poly.type
_entity_poly.pdbx_seq_one_letter_code
_entity_poly.pdbx_strand_id
1 'polypeptide(L)'
;MYTPGVVVNKGLTIAISGKGGVGKTGLAAMLIKCLSRHGSVLAIDADADSNLPNALGVEEIKSVGEVREKIVYASTRSMDAPDKSQAFEQSLHELIVESDDFDLLVMGRSEGEGCYCAINTVLRRVIDYKANNYDFTVIDCEAGLEHLSRRTTRDVDIMIVVTDATVKGILTSKRVQQLSTELCIDFSQLVVVANKVTENMRPRIDQMAKDHDVSITAYIPYDDAIAELDLLGRPITELPDNSPALLAASQLCETIVRHLPRDSELKLG
;
A
#
# COMPACT_ATOMS: atom_id res chain seq x y z
N MET A 1 7.24 2.00 41.31
CA MET A 1 7.72 0.85 40.53
C MET A 1 7.23 1.06 39.08
N TYR A 2 8.13 1.45 38.21
CA TYR A 2 7.85 1.68 36.77
C TYR A 2 7.92 0.31 36.10
N THR A 3 6.82 -0.21 35.60
CA THR A 3 6.80 -1.37 34.73
C THR A 3 7.37 -0.96 33.40
N PRO A 4 8.43 -1.61 32.86
CA PRO A 4 8.92 -1.31 31.53
C PRO A 4 7.80 -1.63 30.52
N GLY A 5 7.43 -0.63 29.73
CA GLY A 5 6.43 -0.80 28.68
C GLY A 5 6.89 -1.88 27.69
N VAL A 6 5.97 -2.72 27.32
CA VAL A 6 6.11 -3.66 26.20
C VAL A 6 6.47 -2.82 24.97
N VAL A 7 7.67 -3.01 24.42
CA VAL A 7 8.05 -2.46 23.13
C VAL A 7 7.17 -3.18 22.10
N VAL A 8 6.10 -2.53 21.69
CA VAL A 8 5.28 -3.00 20.58
C VAL A 8 6.14 -2.83 19.32
N ASN A 9 6.52 -3.94 18.72
CA ASN A 9 7.24 -3.93 17.45
C ASN A 9 6.30 -3.28 16.43
N LYS A 10 6.61 -2.07 15.95
CA LYS A 10 5.80 -1.36 14.97
C LYS A 10 5.88 -2.11 13.65
N GLY A 11 4.75 -2.58 13.13
CA GLY A 11 4.68 -3.20 11.81
C GLY A 11 5.15 -2.25 10.70
N LEU A 12 5.61 -2.80 9.58
CA LEU A 12 6.11 -2.04 8.44
C LEU A 12 4.96 -1.59 7.54
N THR A 13 4.83 -0.28 7.32
CA THR A 13 3.81 0.29 6.44
C THR A 13 4.40 0.64 5.07
N ILE A 14 3.83 0.06 4.01
CA ILE A 14 4.25 0.19 2.62
C ILE A 14 3.13 0.84 1.83
N ALA A 15 3.38 2.00 1.21
CA ALA A 15 2.44 2.62 0.30
C ALA A 15 2.91 2.50 -1.15
N ILE A 16 2.00 2.14 -2.05
CA ILE A 16 2.27 1.95 -3.48
C ILE A 16 1.54 3.02 -4.26
N SER A 17 2.29 3.87 -4.95
CA SER A 17 1.80 4.99 -5.76
C SER A 17 2.41 4.97 -7.15
N GLY A 18 1.93 5.83 -8.02
CA GLY A 18 2.41 5.97 -9.40
C GLY A 18 1.29 6.44 -10.33
N LYS A 19 1.60 6.59 -11.61
CA LYS A 19 0.63 7.00 -12.63
C LYS A 19 -0.46 5.95 -12.83
N GLY A 20 -1.64 6.38 -13.32
CA GLY A 20 -2.72 5.45 -13.72
C GLY A 20 -2.26 4.44 -14.77
N GLY A 21 -2.65 3.19 -14.66
CA GLY A 21 -2.38 2.11 -15.63
C GLY A 21 -0.98 1.48 -15.58
N VAL A 22 -0.08 1.93 -14.70
CA VAL A 22 1.28 1.36 -14.59
C VAL A 22 1.34 0.00 -13.87
N GLY A 23 0.24 -0.48 -13.30
CA GLY A 23 0.16 -1.78 -12.63
C GLY A 23 0.45 -1.74 -11.13
N LYS A 24 0.07 -0.66 -10.44
CA LYS A 24 0.18 -0.52 -8.97
C LYS A 24 -0.50 -1.67 -8.24
N THR A 25 -1.79 -1.86 -8.53
CA THR A 25 -2.63 -2.90 -7.91
C THR A 25 -2.08 -4.31 -8.14
N GLY A 26 -1.60 -4.60 -9.35
CA GLY A 26 -0.95 -5.89 -9.63
C GLY A 26 0.33 -6.10 -8.80
N LEU A 27 1.17 -5.06 -8.67
CA LEU A 27 2.35 -5.13 -7.80
C LEU A 27 1.95 -5.26 -6.32
N ALA A 28 0.91 -4.52 -5.88
CA ALA A 28 0.39 -4.63 -4.51
C ALA A 28 -0.04 -6.07 -4.21
N ALA A 29 -0.85 -6.69 -5.09
CA ALA A 29 -1.30 -8.07 -4.91
C ALA A 29 -0.14 -9.07 -4.86
N MET A 30 0.88 -8.93 -5.74
CA MET A 30 2.07 -9.77 -5.71
C MET A 30 2.87 -9.60 -4.41
N LEU A 31 3.04 -8.36 -3.93
CA LEU A 31 3.75 -8.09 -2.67
C LEU A 31 2.98 -8.63 -1.47
N ILE A 32 1.65 -8.46 -1.42
CA ILE A 32 0.79 -9.03 -0.36
C ILE A 32 0.98 -10.55 -0.31
N LYS A 33 0.87 -11.25 -1.45
CA LYS A 33 1.10 -12.70 -1.55
C LYS A 33 2.49 -13.11 -1.06
N CYS A 34 3.52 -12.30 -1.31
CA CYS A 34 4.88 -12.61 -0.88
C CYS A 34 5.09 -12.31 0.60
N LEU A 35 4.57 -11.18 1.10
CA LEU A 35 4.73 -10.74 2.50
C LEU A 35 3.96 -11.63 3.47
N SER A 36 2.82 -12.21 3.07
CA SER A 36 2.04 -13.13 3.90
C SER A 36 2.81 -14.38 4.31
N ARG A 37 3.86 -14.72 3.58
CA ARG A 37 4.80 -15.82 3.96
C ARG A 37 5.76 -15.43 5.09
N HIS A 38 5.86 -14.14 5.42
CA HIS A 38 6.79 -13.59 6.41
C HIS A 38 6.10 -13.08 7.67
N GLY A 39 4.79 -12.86 7.63
CA GLY A 39 4.02 -12.38 8.78
C GLY A 39 2.61 -11.99 8.41
N SER A 40 1.86 -11.46 9.37
CA SER A 40 0.49 -10.98 9.20
C SER A 40 0.45 -9.74 8.32
N VAL A 41 -0.47 -9.70 7.34
CA VAL A 41 -0.59 -8.61 6.36
C VAL A 41 -1.96 -7.95 6.42
N LEU A 42 -2.00 -6.63 6.57
CA LEU A 42 -3.17 -5.81 6.30
C LEU A 42 -3.03 -5.18 4.91
N ALA A 43 -3.89 -5.57 3.99
CA ALA A 43 -4.04 -4.95 2.68
C ALA A 43 -5.07 -3.81 2.76
N ILE A 44 -4.74 -2.63 2.24
CA ILE A 44 -5.65 -1.48 2.20
C ILE A 44 -5.78 -1.03 0.74
N ASP A 45 -7.01 -1.09 0.22
CA ASP A 45 -7.34 -0.47 -1.06
C ASP A 45 -7.77 0.98 -0.82
N ALA A 46 -6.91 1.92 -1.15
CA ALA A 46 -7.15 3.35 -1.03
C ALA A 46 -7.47 4.01 -2.38
N ASP A 47 -7.65 3.22 -3.46
CA ASP A 47 -8.13 3.68 -4.76
C ASP A 47 -9.66 3.72 -4.80
N ALA A 48 -10.23 4.80 -5.31
CA ALA A 48 -11.68 4.95 -5.48
C ALA A 48 -12.29 3.89 -6.42
N ASP A 49 -11.51 3.34 -7.34
CA ASP A 49 -11.95 2.31 -8.27
C ASP A 49 -11.93 0.90 -7.66
N SER A 50 -11.32 0.73 -6.48
CA SER A 50 -11.34 -0.49 -5.65
C SER A 50 -11.02 -1.77 -6.42
N ASN A 51 -9.86 -1.78 -7.09
CA ASN A 51 -9.42 -2.90 -7.92
C ASN A 51 -8.62 -3.98 -7.16
N LEU A 52 -8.10 -3.65 -5.98
CA LEU A 52 -7.27 -4.56 -5.19
C LEU A 52 -8.01 -5.84 -4.77
N PRO A 53 -9.29 -5.80 -4.35
CA PRO A 53 -10.06 -7.01 -4.05
C PRO A 53 -10.06 -8.01 -5.18
N ASN A 54 -10.39 -7.56 -6.39
CA ASN A 54 -10.40 -8.44 -7.58
C ASN A 54 -9.01 -9.04 -7.85
N ALA A 55 -7.95 -8.23 -7.70
CA ALA A 55 -6.57 -8.70 -7.87
C ALA A 55 -6.16 -9.74 -6.82
N LEU A 56 -6.77 -9.70 -5.62
CA LEU A 56 -6.56 -10.64 -4.52
C LEU A 56 -7.53 -11.83 -4.53
N GLY A 57 -8.59 -11.81 -5.35
CA GLY A 57 -9.59 -12.86 -5.42
C GLY A 57 -10.65 -12.79 -4.31
N VAL A 58 -10.94 -11.60 -3.81
CA VAL A 58 -11.97 -11.35 -2.79
C VAL A 58 -13.24 -10.85 -3.46
N GLU A 59 -14.34 -11.58 -3.31
CA GLU A 59 -15.63 -11.29 -3.98
C GLU A 59 -16.57 -10.44 -3.13
N GLU A 60 -16.68 -10.74 -1.83
CA GLU A 60 -17.58 -10.02 -0.92
C GLU A 60 -16.88 -8.89 -0.19
N ILE A 61 -17.22 -7.64 -0.54
CA ILE A 61 -16.56 -6.46 0.00
C ILE A 61 -17.58 -5.49 0.55
N LYS A 62 -17.28 -4.93 1.74
CA LYS A 62 -17.94 -3.73 2.26
C LYS A 62 -16.91 -2.61 2.28
N SER A 63 -17.17 -1.51 1.59
CA SER A 63 -16.26 -0.36 1.61
C SER A 63 -16.56 0.60 2.76
N VAL A 64 -15.52 1.33 3.19
CA VAL A 64 -15.68 2.42 4.16
C VAL A 64 -16.65 3.49 3.63
N GLY A 65 -16.65 3.72 2.31
CA GLY A 65 -17.56 4.65 1.63
C GLY A 65 -19.02 4.31 1.88
N GLU A 66 -19.40 3.04 1.77
CA GLU A 66 -20.78 2.56 1.99
C GLU A 66 -21.25 2.66 3.45
N VAL A 67 -20.34 2.53 4.40
CA VAL A 67 -20.65 2.55 5.85
C VAL A 67 -20.38 3.93 6.46
N ARG A 68 -19.88 4.88 5.65
CA ARG A 68 -19.49 6.23 6.07
C ARG A 68 -20.51 6.93 6.94
N GLU A 69 -21.79 6.89 6.58
CA GLU A 69 -22.84 7.57 7.37
C GLU A 69 -22.90 7.04 8.80
N LYS A 70 -22.74 5.75 8.99
CA LYS A 70 -22.68 5.13 10.33
C LYS A 70 -21.42 5.53 11.09
N ILE A 71 -20.26 5.51 10.42
CA ILE A 71 -18.95 5.83 11.03
C ILE A 71 -18.84 7.32 11.34
N VAL A 72 -19.25 8.21 10.43
CA VAL A 72 -19.24 9.66 10.64
C VAL A 72 -20.26 10.05 11.71
N TYR A 73 -21.43 9.45 11.70
CA TYR A 73 -22.46 9.68 12.73
C TYR A 73 -21.97 9.23 14.12
N ALA A 74 -21.30 8.09 14.23
CA ALA A 74 -20.67 7.64 15.47
C ALA A 74 -19.53 8.58 15.92
N SER A 75 -18.79 9.16 14.95
CA SER A 75 -17.65 10.03 15.26
C SER A 75 -18.03 11.48 15.62
N THR A 76 -19.21 11.98 15.23
CA THR A 76 -19.61 13.39 15.45
C THR A 76 -20.46 13.62 16.69
N ARG A 77 -21.08 12.59 17.26
CA ARG A 77 -22.16 12.76 18.25
C ARG A 77 -21.77 12.99 19.70
N SER A 78 -20.53 12.98 20.11
CA SER A 78 -20.10 13.50 21.42
C SER A 78 -18.57 13.52 21.60
N MET A 79 -18.00 14.60 22.06
CA MET A 79 -16.56 14.77 22.23
C MET A 79 -15.98 14.10 23.49
N ASP A 80 -16.78 13.53 24.38
CA ASP A 80 -16.34 13.12 25.73
C ASP A 80 -16.75 11.71 26.18
N ALA A 81 -17.08 10.78 25.27
CA ALA A 81 -17.49 9.45 25.68
C ALA A 81 -16.46 8.36 25.29
N PRO A 82 -16.05 7.48 26.25
CA PRO A 82 -15.23 6.28 25.96
C PRO A 82 -15.89 5.32 24.93
N ASP A 83 -17.19 5.42 24.75
CA ASP A 83 -18.01 4.66 23.80
C ASP A 83 -17.66 4.86 22.32
N LYS A 84 -16.98 5.95 21.95
CA LYS A 84 -16.71 6.26 20.54
C LYS A 84 -15.54 5.49 19.96
N SER A 85 -14.51 5.27 20.77
CA SER A 85 -13.37 4.46 20.34
C SER A 85 -13.85 3.03 20.07
N GLN A 86 -14.65 2.47 20.95
CA GLN A 86 -15.23 1.14 20.81
C GLN A 86 -16.18 1.03 19.60
N ALA A 87 -17.05 2.02 19.38
CA ALA A 87 -17.95 2.02 18.23
C ALA A 87 -17.18 2.13 16.90
N PHE A 88 -16.11 2.91 16.87
CA PHE A 88 -15.23 3.00 15.70
C PHE A 88 -14.47 1.69 15.46
N GLU A 89 -13.90 1.10 16.50
CA GLU A 89 -13.23 -0.21 16.45
C GLU A 89 -14.17 -1.31 15.95
N GLN A 90 -15.37 -1.36 16.47
CA GLN A 90 -16.39 -2.32 16.04
C GLN A 90 -16.76 -2.12 14.57
N SER A 91 -16.94 -0.87 14.13
CA SER A 91 -17.22 -0.57 12.72
C SER A 91 -16.06 -0.94 11.79
N LEU A 92 -14.82 -0.78 12.24
CA LEU A 92 -13.64 -1.22 11.48
C LEU A 92 -13.53 -2.74 11.36
N HIS A 93 -13.85 -3.47 12.44
CA HIS A 93 -13.90 -4.94 12.41
C HIS A 93 -14.96 -5.46 11.42
N GLU A 94 -16.09 -4.77 11.30
CA GLU A 94 -17.14 -5.14 10.35
C GLU A 94 -16.75 -4.89 8.88
N LEU A 95 -15.76 -4.04 8.63
CA LEU A 95 -15.29 -3.64 7.29
C LEU A 95 -14.06 -4.43 6.83
N ILE A 96 -13.31 -5.01 7.76
CA ILE A 96 -12.15 -5.83 7.42
C ILE A 96 -12.65 -7.20 6.99
N VAL A 97 -12.25 -7.61 5.79
CA VAL A 97 -12.44 -8.96 5.28
C VAL A 97 -11.23 -9.78 5.68
N GLU A 98 -11.45 -10.76 6.54
CA GLU A 98 -10.43 -11.69 7.01
C GLU A 98 -10.25 -12.82 5.98
N SER A 99 -9.03 -13.10 5.57
CA SER A 99 -8.63 -14.22 4.72
C SER A 99 -7.55 -15.06 5.42
N ASP A 100 -7.24 -16.23 4.87
CA ASP A 100 -6.20 -17.11 5.43
C ASP A 100 -4.80 -16.47 5.36
N ASP A 101 -4.51 -15.69 4.31
CA ASP A 101 -3.18 -15.16 4.04
C ASP A 101 -3.05 -13.65 4.37
N PHE A 102 -4.13 -12.89 4.40
CA PHE A 102 -4.14 -11.45 4.64
C PHE A 102 -5.52 -10.97 5.08
N ASP A 103 -5.57 -9.81 5.71
CA ASP A 103 -6.79 -9.07 5.96
C ASP A 103 -6.92 -7.93 4.96
N LEU A 104 -8.13 -7.62 4.49
CA LEU A 104 -8.39 -6.59 3.49
C LEU A 104 -9.35 -5.52 4.01
N LEU A 105 -8.97 -4.26 3.83
CA LEU A 105 -9.83 -3.09 4.04
C LEU A 105 -9.97 -2.32 2.72
N VAL A 106 -11.20 -2.00 2.33
CA VAL A 106 -11.49 -1.22 1.12
C VAL A 106 -12.06 0.14 1.50
N MET A 107 -11.42 1.22 1.04
CA MET A 107 -11.87 2.58 1.30
C MET A 107 -13.06 2.96 0.43
N GLY A 108 -13.08 2.58 -0.84
CA GLY A 108 -14.16 2.85 -1.78
C GLY A 108 -14.33 4.32 -2.13
N ARG A 109 -15.36 4.63 -2.94
CA ARG A 109 -15.71 6.01 -3.31
C ARG A 109 -16.40 6.74 -2.18
N SER A 110 -16.06 8.01 -2.02
CA SER A 110 -16.83 8.91 -1.17
C SER A 110 -18.03 9.43 -1.97
N GLU A 111 -19.22 8.91 -1.69
CA GLU A 111 -20.44 9.50 -2.24
C GLU A 111 -20.85 10.74 -1.43
N GLY A 112 -21.01 11.89 -2.11
CA GLY A 112 -21.53 13.14 -1.56
C GLY A 112 -20.56 14.31 -1.55
N GLU A 113 -21.12 15.53 -1.49
CA GLU A 113 -20.42 16.81 -1.33
C GLU A 113 -19.69 16.81 0.01
N GLY A 114 -18.47 16.55 0.01
CA GLY A 114 -17.67 16.66 1.24
C GLY A 114 -16.50 15.73 1.22
N CYS A 115 -15.49 16.24 0.67
CA CYS A 115 -14.12 16.08 1.06
C CYS A 115 -13.62 14.64 1.27
N TYR A 116 -12.72 14.23 0.44
CA TYR A 116 -11.69 13.19 0.70
C TYR A 116 -11.08 13.27 2.13
N CYS A 117 -11.24 14.42 2.82
CA CYS A 117 -10.79 14.63 4.20
C CYS A 117 -11.38 13.63 5.22
N ALA A 118 -12.63 13.18 5.04
CA ALA A 118 -13.23 12.22 5.98
C ALA A 118 -12.68 10.82 5.78
N ILE A 119 -12.54 10.37 4.53
CA ILE A 119 -11.93 9.07 4.18
C ILE A 119 -10.46 9.04 4.61
N ASN A 120 -9.71 10.10 4.33
CA ASN A 120 -8.33 10.23 4.78
C ASN A 120 -8.21 10.22 6.31
N THR A 121 -9.18 10.74 7.05
CA THR A 121 -9.20 10.67 8.51
C THR A 121 -9.45 9.25 9.00
N VAL A 122 -10.33 8.49 8.33
CA VAL A 122 -10.57 7.09 8.64
C VAL A 122 -9.33 6.26 8.31
N LEU A 123 -8.75 6.42 7.12
CA LEU A 123 -7.53 5.73 6.70
C LEU A 123 -6.40 5.95 7.71
N ARG A 124 -6.18 7.19 8.13
CA ARG A 124 -5.18 7.51 9.16
C ARG A 124 -5.44 6.78 10.47
N ARG A 125 -6.68 6.80 10.97
CA ARG A 125 -7.03 6.09 12.21
C ARG A 125 -6.85 4.59 12.09
N VAL A 126 -7.12 4.04 10.89
CA VAL A 126 -6.87 2.62 10.61
C VAL A 126 -5.38 2.32 10.67
N ILE A 127 -4.56 3.14 10.00
CA ILE A 127 -3.10 3.00 10.02
C ILE A 127 -2.58 3.12 11.46
N ASP A 128 -2.99 4.16 12.18
CA ASP A 128 -2.56 4.40 13.57
C ASP A 128 -2.95 3.26 14.52
N TYR A 129 -4.15 2.68 14.33
CA TYR A 129 -4.69 1.66 15.23
C TYR A 129 -4.29 0.23 14.82
N LYS A 130 -4.33 -0.08 13.53
CA LYS A 130 -4.14 -1.44 13.02
C LYS A 130 -2.71 -1.75 12.60
N ALA A 131 -1.91 -0.76 12.15
CA ALA A 131 -0.53 -0.98 11.75
C ALA A 131 0.34 -1.59 12.87
N ASN A 132 -0.06 -1.40 14.13
CA ASN A 132 0.63 -2.02 15.28
C ASN A 132 0.23 -3.49 15.52
N ASN A 133 -0.82 -3.99 14.85
CA ASN A 133 -1.34 -5.35 15.04
C ASN A 133 -0.94 -6.30 13.89
N TYR A 134 -0.33 -5.77 12.84
CA TYR A 134 0.16 -6.53 11.68
C TYR A 134 1.66 -6.32 11.51
N ASP A 135 2.33 -7.35 11.00
CA ASP A 135 3.75 -7.24 10.66
C ASP A 135 3.96 -6.35 9.43
N PHE A 136 2.98 -6.35 8.52
CA PHE A 136 3.00 -5.56 7.29
C PHE A 136 1.65 -4.89 7.04
N THR A 137 1.66 -3.63 6.63
CA THR A 137 0.51 -2.94 6.08
C THR A 137 0.84 -2.48 4.65
N VAL A 138 0.09 -2.95 3.66
CA VAL A 138 0.28 -2.60 2.25
C VAL A 138 -0.88 -1.75 1.78
N ILE A 139 -0.61 -0.54 1.30
CA ILE A 139 -1.61 0.44 0.86
C ILE A 139 -1.49 0.61 -0.65
N ASP A 140 -2.50 0.17 -1.42
CA ASP A 140 -2.65 0.49 -2.85
C ASP A 140 -3.29 1.86 -2.99
N CYS A 141 -2.53 2.83 -3.48
CA CYS A 141 -2.97 4.22 -3.56
C CYS A 141 -3.48 4.56 -4.97
N GLU A 142 -4.46 5.44 -5.04
CA GLU A 142 -4.87 6.08 -6.30
C GLU A 142 -3.69 6.76 -7.00
N ALA A 143 -3.85 7.05 -8.28
CA ALA A 143 -2.83 7.75 -9.06
C ALA A 143 -2.54 9.14 -8.49
N GLY A 144 -1.28 9.38 -8.15
CA GLY A 144 -0.81 10.65 -7.59
C GLY A 144 -0.57 10.62 -6.08
N LEU A 145 0.10 11.68 -5.58
CA LEU A 145 0.39 11.85 -4.15
C LEU A 145 -0.64 12.69 -3.41
N GLU A 146 -1.66 13.17 -4.10
CA GLU A 146 -2.60 14.16 -3.53
C GLU A 146 -3.41 13.56 -2.37
N HIS A 147 -3.61 12.25 -2.40
CA HIS A 147 -4.25 11.48 -1.32
C HIS A 147 -3.29 11.18 -0.16
N LEU A 148 -1.97 11.18 -0.43
CA LEU A 148 -0.91 11.07 0.56
C LEU A 148 -0.58 12.46 1.11
N SER A 149 -1.54 13.15 1.74
CA SER A 149 -1.29 14.44 2.36
C SER A 149 -0.54 14.28 3.70
N ARG A 150 0.07 15.36 4.20
CA ARG A 150 0.71 15.43 5.55
C ARG A 150 -0.12 14.81 6.69
N ARG A 151 -1.40 14.54 6.46
CA ARG A 151 -2.33 13.99 7.45
C ARG A 151 -2.53 12.49 7.35
N THR A 152 -2.13 11.85 6.22
CA THR A 152 -2.37 10.42 5.97
C THR A 152 -1.12 9.57 5.96
N THR A 153 0.08 10.17 5.84
CA THR A 153 1.32 9.43 5.57
C THR A 153 2.46 9.71 6.54
N ARG A 154 2.19 10.25 7.72
CA ARG A 154 3.25 10.39 8.75
C ARG A 154 3.88 9.08 9.17
N ASP A 155 3.25 7.96 8.84
CA ASP A 155 3.61 6.64 9.31
C ASP A 155 3.82 5.62 8.17
N VAL A 156 4.15 6.08 6.95
CA VAL A 156 4.58 5.20 5.87
C VAL A 156 6.09 5.02 5.97
N ASP A 157 6.54 3.79 6.16
CA ASP A 157 7.96 3.48 6.26
C ASP A 157 8.59 3.38 4.86
N ILE A 158 7.90 2.75 3.90
CA ILE A 158 8.37 2.59 2.52
C ILE A 158 7.35 3.13 1.54
N MET A 159 7.79 4.07 0.69
CA MET A 159 7.02 4.53 -0.45
C MET A 159 7.52 3.83 -1.71
N ILE A 160 6.67 3.02 -2.34
CA ILE A 160 6.95 2.40 -3.64
C ILE A 160 6.30 3.23 -4.73
N VAL A 161 7.09 3.73 -5.67
CA VAL A 161 6.61 4.44 -6.85
C VAL A 161 6.74 3.54 -8.07
N VAL A 162 5.60 3.13 -8.60
CA VAL A 162 5.54 2.29 -9.80
C VAL A 162 5.55 3.18 -11.04
N THR A 163 6.47 2.90 -11.96
CA THR A 163 6.58 3.58 -13.25
C THR A 163 6.55 2.59 -14.41
N ASP A 164 6.13 3.06 -15.58
CA ASP A 164 6.27 2.34 -16.83
C ASP A 164 7.60 2.71 -17.53
N ALA A 165 7.93 2.00 -18.61
CA ALA A 165 9.14 2.22 -19.41
C ALA A 165 9.11 3.49 -20.25
N THR A 166 8.39 4.54 -19.83
CA THR A 166 8.27 5.81 -20.56
C THR A 166 8.97 6.95 -19.85
N VAL A 167 9.45 7.94 -20.61
CA VAL A 167 9.99 9.19 -20.06
C VAL A 167 8.98 9.83 -19.10
N LYS A 168 7.70 9.85 -19.46
CA LYS A 168 6.64 10.42 -18.63
C LYS A 168 6.48 9.69 -17.31
N GLY A 169 6.63 8.35 -17.30
CA GLY A 169 6.60 7.55 -16.06
C GLY A 169 7.77 7.90 -15.15
N ILE A 170 9.00 7.98 -15.68
CA ILE A 170 10.20 8.35 -14.93
C ILE A 170 10.09 9.76 -14.38
N LEU A 171 9.62 10.72 -15.16
CA LEU A 171 9.38 12.09 -14.69
C LEU A 171 8.30 12.15 -13.60
N THR A 172 7.29 11.27 -13.67
CA THR A 172 6.30 11.16 -12.59
C THR A 172 6.96 10.68 -11.30
N SER A 173 7.87 9.69 -11.35
CA SER A 173 8.61 9.24 -10.17
C SER A 173 9.46 10.36 -9.56
N LYS A 174 10.13 11.17 -10.40
CA LYS A 174 10.85 12.37 -9.93
C LYS A 174 9.89 13.38 -9.28
N ARG A 175 8.72 13.61 -9.87
CA ARG A 175 7.72 14.52 -9.30
C ARG A 175 7.19 14.02 -7.96
N VAL A 176 6.97 12.72 -7.81
CA VAL A 176 6.59 12.08 -6.53
C VAL A 176 7.65 12.38 -5.45
N GLN A 177 8.91 12.19 -5.78
CA GLN A 177 10.03 12.48 -4.87
C GLN A 177 10.08 13.97 -4.47
N GLN A 178 9.88 14.88 -5.41
CA GLN A 178 9.84 16.32 -5.13
C GLN A 178 8.65 16.69 -4.25
N LEU A 179 7.45 16.19 -4.57
CA LEU A 179 6.23 16.43 -3.79
C LEU A 179 6.33 15.91 -2.37
N SER A 180 6.98 14.76 -2.15
CA SER A 180 7.20 14.26 -0.79
C SER A 180 8.01 15.25 0.04
N THR A 181 9.04 15.84 -0.54
CA THR A 181 9.87 16.88 0.11
C THR A 181 9.06 18.16 0.35
N GLU A 182 8.31 18.65 -0.67
CA GLU A 182 7.49 19.87 -0.58
C GLU A 182 6.37 19.74 0.46
N LEU A 183 5.76 18.54 0.56
CA LEU A 183 4.65 18.26 1.47
C LEU A 183 5.13 17.81 2.86
N CYS A 184 6.45 17.71 3.10
CA CYS A 184 7.05 17.16 4.31
C CYS A 184 6.42 15.81 4.68
N ILE A 185 6.33 14.92 3.69
CA ILE A 185 5.91 13.55 3.89
C ILE A 185 7.19 12.79 4.24
N ASP A 186 7.30 12.35 5.49
CA ASP A 186 8.42 11.55 5.96
C ASP A 186 8.14 10.07 5.64
N PHE A 187 8.99 9.47 4.82
CA PHE A 187 9.11 8.03 4.69
C PHE A 187 10.60 7.67 4.84
N SER A 188 10.86 6.51 5.41
CA SER A 188 12.24 6.07 5.65
C SER A 188 12.93 5.70 4.36
N GLN A 189 12.18 5.21 3.36
CA GLN A 189 12.71 4.75 2.09
C GLN A 189 11.78 5.05 0.92
N LEU A 190 12.35 5.55 -0.19
CA LEU A 190 11.71 5.64 -1.50
C LEU A 190 12.24 4.53 -2.40
N VAL A 191 11.32 3.74 -2.94
CA VAL A 191 11.61 2.62 -3.85
C VAL A 191 10.95 2.91 -5.20
N VAL A 192 11.72 3.01 -6.27
CA VAL A 192 11.19 3.18 -7.63
C VAL A 192 11.21 1.84 -8.36
N VAL A 193 10.05 1.40 -8.82
CA VAL A 193 9.86 0.13 -9.52
C VAL A 193 9.44 0.39 -10.96
N ALA A 194 10.27 -0.02 -11.91
CA ALA A 194 9.90 -0.04 -13.32
C ALA A 194 9.12 -1.34 -13.61
N ASN A 195 7.86 -1.20 -14.03
CA ASN A 195 6.96 -2.33 -14.27
C ASN A 195 6.73 -2.58 -15.77
N LYS A 196 6.35 -3.80 -16.11
CA LYS A 196 6.08 -4.26 -17.49
C LYS A 196 7.29 -4.09 -18.41
N VAL A 197 8.48 -4.35 -17.89
CA VAL A 197 9.75 -4.14 -18.59
C VAL A 197 10.12 -5.37 -19.42
N THR A 198 10.37 -5.17 -20.72
CA THR A 198 11.00 -6.21 -21.55
C THR A 198 12.53 -6.04 -21.53
N GLU A 199 13.27 -7.12 -21.76
CA GLU A 199 14.74 -7.12 -21.68
C GLU A 199 15.40 -6.06 -22.58
N ASN A 200 14.86 -5.86 -23.78
CA ASN A 200 15.36 -4.87 -24.73
C ASN A 200 15.07 -3.41 -24.32
N MET A 201 14.15 -3.17 -23.40
CA MET A 201 13.83 -1.83 -22.89
C MET A 201 14.74 -1.41 -21.74
N ARG A 202 15.26 -2.36 -20.97
CA ARG A 202 16.03 -2.07 -19.75
C ARG A 202 17.17 -1.08 -19.94
N PRO A 203 18.07 -1.20 -20.96
CA PRO A 203 19.16 -0.25 -21.13
C PRO A 203 18.68 1.19 -21.39
N ARG A 204 17.54 1.32 -22.09
CA ARG A 204 16.94 2.64 -22.38
C ARG A 204 16.30 3.25 -21.12
N ILE A 205 15.65 2.43 -20.30
CA ILE A 205 15.09 2.86 -19.01
C ILE A 205 16.21 3.35 -18.10
N ASP A 206 17.31 2.59 -17.99
CA ASP A 206 18.46 2.94 -17.18
C ASP A 206 19.07 4.29 -17.62
N GLN A 207 19.21 4.49 -18.94
CA GLN A 207 19.72 5.77 -19.45
C GLN A 207 18.76 6.92 -19.16
N MET A 208 17.47 6.76 -19.39
CA MET A 208 16.47 7.78 -19.09
C MET A 208 16.41 8.09 -17.59
N ALA A 209 16.46 7.08 -16.74
CA ALA A 209 16.47 7.25 -15.29
C ALA A 209 17.69 8.07 -14.85
N LYS A 210 18.88 7.74 -15.39
CA LYS A 210 20.13 8.48 -15.14
C LYS A 210 20.04 9.92 -15.62
N ASP A 211 19.51 10.16 -16.81
CA ASP A 211 19.37 11.52 -17.39
C ASP A 211 18.45 12.43 -16.56
N HIS A 212 17.58 11.82 -15.75
CA HIS A 212 16.61 12.52 -14.90
C HIS A 212 16.89 12.40 -13.39
N ASP A 213 18.04 11.88 -12.97
CA ASP A 213 18.41 11.65 -11.56
C ASP A 213 17.38 10.80 -10.80
N VAL A 214 16.85 9.77 -11.44
CA VAL A 214 15.97 8.78 -10.84
C VAL A 214 16.72 7.47 -10.68
N SER A 215 16.72 6.89 -9.47
CA SER A 215 17.29 5.57 -9.22
C SER A 215 16.20 4.51 -9.28
N ILE A 216 16.27 3.60 -10.25
CA ILE A 216 15.36 2.45 -10.33
C ILE A 216 15.88 1.37 -9.38
N THR A 217 15.04 0.98 -8.43
CA THR A 217 15.39 -0.01 -7.40
C THR A 217 15.09 -1.44 -7.86
N ALA A 218 13.99 -1.64 -8.59
CA ALA A 218 13.58 -2.95 -9.08
C ALA A 218 12.91 -2.87 -10.45
N TYR A 219 12.98 -3.98 -11.18
CA TYR A 219 12.35 -4.15 -12.49
C TYR A 219 11.42 -5.35 -12.42
N ILE A 220 10.13 -5.12 -12.68
CA ILE A 220 9.15 -6.18 -12.84
C ILE A 220 9.01 -6.43 -14.35
N PRO A 221 9.36 -7.60 -14.84
CA PRO A 221 9.27 -7.90 -16.27
C PRO A 221 7.81 -7.93 -16.74
N TYR A 222 7.62 -7.69 -18.04
CA TYR A 222 6.37 -8.02 -18.69
C TYR A 222 6.13 -9.53 -18.60
N ASP A 223 4.90 -9.91 -18.26
CA ASP A 223 4.53 -11.31 -18.03
C ASP A 223 3.18 -11.58 -18.72
N ASP A 224 3.18 -12.50 -19.69
CA ASP A 224 1.98 -12.88 -20.43
C ASP A 224 0.92 -13.52 -19.52
N ALA A 225 1.34 -14.19 -18.46
CA ALA A 225 0.41 -14.79 -17.49
C ALA A 225 -0.44 -13.73 -16.77
N ILE A 226 0.11 -12.55 -16.49
CA ILE A 226 -0.68 -11.43 -15.93
C ILE A 226 -1.74 -10.98 -16.94
N ALA A 227 -1.36 -10.81 -18.22
CA ALA A 227 -2.29 -10.39 -19.24
C ALA A 227 -3.40 -11.43 -19.47
N GLU A 228 -3.09 -12.72 -19.36
CA GLU A 228 -4.07 -13.80 -19.44
C GLU A 228 -5.05 -13.79 -18.26
N LEU A 229 -4.55 -13.61 -17.02
CA LEU A 229 -5.39 -13.50 -15.84
C LEU A 229 -6.33 -12.28 -15.92
N ASP A 230 -5.81 -11.13 -16.35
CA ASP A 230 -6.61 -9.91 -16.56
C ASP A 230 -7.73 -10.16 -17.60
N LEU A 231 -7.41 -10.83 -18.71
CA LEU A 231 -8.38 -11.15 -19.77
C LEU A 231 -9.49 -12.08 -19.27
N LEU A 232 -9.15 -13.01 -18.38
CA LEU A 232 -10.09 -13.99 -17.81
C LEU A 232 -10.80 -13.48 -16.54
N GLY A 233 -10.48 -12.27 -16.07
CA GLY A 233 -11.01 -11.73 -14.82
C GLY A 233 -10.59 -12.54 -13.59
N ARG A 234 -9.42 -13.18 -13.65
CA ARG A 234 -8.87 -14.01 -12.56
C ARG A 234 -7.89 -13.21 -11.70
N PRO A 235 -7.78 -13.53 -10.41
CA PRO A 235 -6.93 -12.79 -9.50
C PRO A 235 -5.43 -12.99 -9.77
N ILE A 236 -4.64 -11.96 -9.50
CA ILE A 236 -3.15 -11.99 -9.61
C ILE A 236 -2.54 -13.00 -8.64
N THR A 237 -3.22 -13.30 -7.54
CA THR A 237 -2.79 -14.34 -6.59
C THR A 237 -2.70 -15.73 -7.21
N GLU A 238 -3.34 -15.97 -8.35
CA GLU A 238 -3.26 -17.23 -9.09
C GLU A 238 -2.04 -17.33 -10.03
N LEU A 239 -1.19 -16.30 -10.09
CA LEU A 239 0.07 -16.39 -10.84
C LEU A 239 0.87 -17.62 -10.42
N PRO A 240 1.39 -18.39 -11.39
CA PRO A 240 2.23 -19.54 -11.09
C PRO A 240 3.54 -19.10 -10.41
N ASP A 241 4.08 -19.94 -9.53
CA ASP A 241 5.28 -19.61 -8.75
C ASP A 241 6.53 -19.35 -9.62
N ASN A 242 6.54 -19.82 -10.86
CA ASN A 242 7.60 -19.55 -11.84
C ASN A 242 7.35 -18.31 -12.71
N SER A 243 6.28 -17.54 -12.46
CA SER A 243 6.00 -16.27 -13.14
C SER A 243 7.20 -15.32 -13.01
N PRO A 244 7.76 -14.79 -14.09
CA PRO A 244 8.87 -13.85 -14.02
C PRO A 244 8.54 -12.59 -13.21
N ALA A 245 7.31 -12.08 -13.33
CA ALA A 245 6.86 -10.94 -12.56
C ALA A 245 6.75 -11.25 -11.07
N LEU A 246 6.18 -12.41 -10.69
CA LEU A 246 6.07 -12.83 -9.30
C LEU A 246 7.46 -13.08 -8.67
N LEU A 247 8.39 -13.68 -9.41
CA LEU A 247 9.76 -13.87 -8.94
C LEU A 247 10.47 -12.53 -8.68
N ALA A 248 10.30 -11.55 -9.57
CA ALA A 248 10.87 -10.22 -9.37
C ALA A 248 10.23 -9.49 -8.19
N ALA A 249 8.90 -9.60 -8.01
CA ALA A 249 8.20 -9.07 -6.85
C ALA A 249 8.66 -9.75 -5.54
N SER A 250 8.93 -11.05 -5.57
CA SER A 250 9.47 -11.78 -4.42
C SER A 250 10.88 -11.29 -4.03
N GLN A 251 11.74 -10.99 -5.02
CA GLN A 251 13.06 -10.41 -4.74
C GLN A 251 12.96 -9.02 -4.11
N LEU A 252 11.99 -8.21 -4.56
CA LEU A 252 11.70 -6.91 -3.94
C LEU A 252 11.20 -7.10 -2.51
N CYS A 253 10.29 -8.03 -2.27
CA CYS A 253 9.79 -8.40 -0.95
C CYS A 253 10.95 -8.79 -0.01
N GLU A 254 11.84 -9.67 -0.41
CA GLU A 254 13.02 -10.05 0.36
C GLU A 254 13.91 -8.85 0.73
N THR A 255 14.03 -7.89 -0.17
CA THR A 255 14.77 -6.65 0.09
C THR A 255 14.07 -5.81 1.14
N ILE A 256 12.76 -5.68 1.06
CA ILE A 256 11.92 -4.97 2.04
C ILE A 256 12.03 -5.63 3.41
N VAL A 257 11.86 -6.95 3.50
CA VAL A 257 11.90 -7.72 4.76
C VAL A 257 13.25 -7.63 5.45
N ARG A 258 14.35 -7.58 4.71
CA ARG A 258 15.71 -7.42 5.29
C ARG A 258 15.94 -6.07 5.98
N HIS A 259 15.17 -5.07 5.65
CA HIS A 259 15.24 -3.73 6.26
C HIS A 259 14.36 -3.62 7.51
N LEU A 260 13.65 -4.68 7.91
CA LEU A 260 13.00 -4.72 9.21
C LEU A 260 14.07 -4.62 10.32
N PRO A 261 13.88 -3.77 11.35
CA PRO A 261 14.76 -3.76 12.50
C PRO A 261 14.70 -5.15 13.17
N ARG A 262 15.79 -5.90 13.10
CA ARG A 262 15.89 -7.20 13.79
C ARG A 262 16.02 -6.93 15.28
N ASP A 263 15.34 -7.71 16.11
CA ASP A 263 15.37 -7.65 17.60
C ASP A 263 16.79 -7.68 18.23
N SER A 264 17.84 -7.89 17.44
CA SER A 264 19.22 -7.99 17.91
C SER A 264 19.93 -6.64 18.12
N GLU A 265 19.43 -5.52 17.61
CA GLU A 265 20.08 -4.21 17.79
C GLU A 265 19.56 -3.41 19.00
N LEU A 266 18.54 -3.88 19.70
CA LEU A 266 17.98 -3.24 20.90
C LEU A 266 18.64 -3.65 22.24
N LYS A 267 19.75 -4.38 22.20
CA LYS A 267 20.49 -4.77 23.42
C LYS A 267 21.90 -4.21 23.43
N LEU A 268 22.08 -2.91 23.33
CA LEU A 268 23.32 -2.23 23.79
C LEU A 268 23.12 -0.72 23.68
N GLY A 269 22.56 -0.11 24.71
CA GLY A 269 22.50 1.33 24.84
C GLY A 269 22.05 1.69 26.26
#